data_e806531e2d917a6d9894374c5e5f6d73
#
_entry.id   e806531e2d917a6d9894374c5e5f6d73
#
_cell.length_a   1.000
_cell.length_b   1.000
_cell.length_c   1.000
_cell.angle_alpha   90.00
_cell.angle_beta   90.00
_cell.angle_gamma   90.00
#
_symmetry.space_group_name_H-M   'P 1'
#
loop_
_entity.id
_entity.type
_entity.pdbx_description
1 polymer ?
#
loop_
_entity_poly.entity_id
_entity_poly.type
_entity_poly.pdbx_seq_one_letter_code
_entity_poly.pdbx_strand_id
1 'polypeptide(L)'
;MGISGLVVCDAEEDFKIVYDDYRLIKIEEPYIPSFLAFREVNPYVDLINDLKKNKPEFVPQVILVDGNGILHTRGFGIASHLGVLVDLPTIGVAKTVFALKDEGITDDYVKEKYHENMFNFGDSFALVGYSDKKWGYALRSTDYYDDPIIVSIGHKVSNETALEVTKMCCYYKEPEPIRLAD
;
A
#
# COMPACT_ATOMS: atom_id res chain seq x y z
N MET A 1 14.91 11.18 13.65
CA MET A 1 15.19 9.74 13.54
C MET A 1 13.89 9.04 13.22
N GLY A 2 13.91 7.97 12.45
CA GLY A 2 12.77 7.10 12.13
C GLY A 2 13.18 5.64 12.15
N ILE A 3 12.22 4.75 12.00
CA ILE A 3 12.44 3.31 11.84
C ILE A 3 11.86 2.91 10.49
N SER A 4 12.58 2.08 9.76
CA SER A 4 12.09 1.38 8.57
C SER A 4 11.97 -0.09 8.92
N GLY A 5 10.79 -0.68 8.76
CA GLY A 5 10.50 -2.07 9.05
C GLY A 5 10.19 -2.88 7.80
N LEU A 6 10.54 -4.15 7.82
CA LEU A 6 10.18 -5.16 6.83
C LEU A 6 9.76 -6.43 7.56
N VAL A 7 8.57 -6.95 7.26
CA VAL A 7 8.18 -8.29 7.65
C VAL A 7 7.82 -9.11 6.42
N VAL A 8 8.11 -10.40 6.45
CA VAL A 8 7.63 -11.36 5.46
C VAL A 8 6.73 -12.35 6.18
N CYS A 9 5.51 -12.48 5.67
CA CYS A 9 4.49 -13.35 6.25
C CYS A 9 4.16 -14.49 5.29
N ASP A 10 3.90 -15.66 5.86
CA ASP A 10 3.34 -16.78 5.12
C ASP A 10 1.80 -16.71 5.16
N ALA A 11 1.19 -16.46 3.99
CA ALA A 11 -0.27 -16.33 3.88
C ALA A 11 -0.99 -17.69 4.04
N GLU A 12 -0.31 -18.81 3.83
CA GLU A 12 -0.87 -20.15 4.04
C GLU A 12 -0.85 -20.57 5.53
N GLU A 13 0.03 -19.94 6.33
CA GLU A 13 0.14 -20.16 7.79
C GLU A 13 -0.43 -18.97 8.59
N ASP A 14 -1.56 -18.43 8.18
CA ASP A 14 -2.28 -17.36 8.90
C ASP A 14 -1.43 -16.10 9.14
N PHE A 15 -0.68 -15.66 8.12
CA PHE A 15 0.25 -14.54 8.16
C PHE A 15 1.33 -14.64 9.25
N LYS A 16 1.75 -15.85 9.57
CA LYS A 16 2.90 -16.08 10.45
C LYS A 16 4.14 -15.38 9.89
N ILE A 17 4.80 -14.61 10.73
CA ILE A 17 6.06 -13.97 10.37
C ILE A 17 7.14 -15.05 10.17
N VAL A 18 7.71 -15.10 8.97
CA VAL A 18 8.81 -16.00 8.59
C VAL A 18 10.15 -15.28 8.50
N TYR A 19 10.12 -13.96 8.35
CA TYR A 19 11.29 -13.09 8.40
C TYR A 19 10.88 -11.67 8.82
N ASP A 20 11.73 -11.04 9.64
CA ASP A 20 11.61 -9.62 9.98
C ASP A 20 12.99 -8.95 10.04
N ASP A 21 13.03 -7.68 9.70
CA ASP A 21 14.21 -6.83 9.83
C ASP A 21 13.78 -5.36 9.97
N TYR A 22 14.61 -4.55 10.61
CA TYR A 22 14.36 -3.12 10.75
C TYR A 22 15.66 -2.31 10.78
N ARG A 23 15.55 -1.03 10.45
CA ARG A 23 16.66 -0.10 10.49
C ARG A 23 16.28 1.21 11.15
N LEU A 24 17.16 1.69 12.01
CA LEU A 24 17.12 3.07 12.48
C LEU A 24 17.66 3.96 11.34
N ILE A 25 16.85 4.92 10.93
CA ILE A 25 17.18 5.83 9.84
C ILE A 25 17.30 7.26 10.35
N LYS A 26 18.28 7.99 9.83
CA LYS A 26 18.37 9.42 9.98
C LYS A 26 17.64 10.05 8.80
N ILE A 27 16.56 10.73 9.07
CA ILE A 27 15.79 11.44 8.05
C ILE A 27 16.40 12.83 7.93
N GLU A 28 17.07 13.10 6.83
CA GLU A 28 17.76 14.39 6.58
C GLU A 28 16.96 15.28 5.61
N GLU A 29 16.22 14.65 4.69
CA GLU A 29 15.41 15.37 3.70
C GLU A 29 14.17 15.99 4.35
N PRO A 30 13.81 17.22 3.97
CA PRO A 30 12.59 17.87 4.47
C PRO A 30 11.34 17.12 4.02
N TYR A 31 10.30 17.19 4.85
CA TYR A 31 8.98 16.70 4.44
C TYR A 31 8.40 17.64 3.39
N ILE A 32 8.28 17.15 2.16
CA ILE A 32 7.64 17.87 1.07
C ILE A 32 6.43 17.01 0.61
N PRO A 33 5.19 17.51 0.76
CA PRO A 33 4.01 16.78 0.31
C PRO A 33 4.15 16.30 -1.13
N SER A 34 3.73 15.09 -1.41
CA SER A 34 3.87 14.40 -2.71
C SER A 34 5.30 14.03 -3.14
N PHE A 35 6.33 14.25 -2.30
CA PHE A 35 7.70 13.79 -2.53
C PHE A 35 8.21 12.84 -1.44
N LEU A 36 7.31 12.27 -0.66
CA LEU A 36 7.63 11.42 0.48
C LEU A 36 8.53 10.24 0.09
N ALA A 37 8.29 9.65 -1.08
CA ALA A 37 9.07 8.54 -1.59
C ALA A 37 10.58 8.83 -1.68
N PHE A 38 10.98 10.05 -2.01
CA PHE A 38 12.41 10.41 -2.09
C PHE A 38 13.10 10.40 -0.74
N ARG A 39 12.36 10.58 0.33
CA ARG A 39 12.83 10.57 1.71
C ARG A 39 12.88 9.16 2.30
N GLU A 40 11.96 8.30 1.90
CA GLU A 40 11.66 7.05 2.62
C GLU A 40 11.97 5.79 1.82
N VAL A 41 12.09 5.86 0.50
CA VAL A 41 12.22 4.65 -0.34
C VAL A 41 13.56 3.92 -0.17
N ASN A 42 14.66 4.66 0.01
CA ASN A 42 16.00 4.06 0.08
C ASN A 42 16.16 3.05 1.22
N PRO A 43 15.74 3.33 2.47
CA PRO A 43 15.77 2.36 3.55
C PRO A 43 14.99 1.07 3.24
N TYR A 44 13.85 1.16 2.56
CA TYR A 44 13.07 -0.01 2.14
C TYR A 44 13.81 -0.82 1.07
N VAL A 45 14.42 -0.14 0.10
CA VAL A 45 15.25 -0.78 -0.94
C VAL A 45 16.41 -1.54 -0.31
N ASP A 46 17.10 -0.95 0.67
CA ASP A 46 18.20 -1.58 1.36
C ASP A 46 17.77 -2.84 2.11
N LEU A 47 16.67 -2.79 2.87
CA LEU A 47 16.12 -3.95 3.57
C LEU A 47 15.78 -5.09 2.60
N ILE A 48 15.11 -4.78 1.48
CA ILE A 48 14.72 -5.79 0.49
C ILE A 48 15.93 -6.36 -0.24
N ASN A 49 16.93 -5.55 -0.57
CA ASN A 49 18.15 -6.03 -1.22
C ASN A 49 18.98 -6.91 -0.28
N ASP A 50 19.02 -6.59 1.00
CA ASP A 50 19.67 -7.44 2.00
C ASP A 50 18.92 -8.76 2.18
N LEU A 51 17.59 -8.73 2.20
CA LEU A 51 16.78 -9.95 2.19
C LEU A 51 17.10 -10.82 0.96
N LYS A 52 17.06 -10.23 -0.25
CA LYS A 52 17.39 -10.96 -1.49
C LYS A 52 18.77 -11.59 -1.48
N LYS A 53 19.73 -10.92 -0.88
CA LYS A 53 21.14 -11.38 -0.81
C LYS A 53 21.36 -12.45 0.25
N ASN A 54 20.78 -12.25 1.44
CA ASN A 54 21.13 -13.04 2.62
C ASN A 54 20.15 -14.17 2.91
N LYS A 55 18.90 -14.02 2.44
CA LYS A 55 17.78 -14.92 2.72
C LYS A 55 16.83 -15.03 1.50
N PRO A 56 17.35 -15.45 0.34
CA PRO A 56 16.58 -15.48 -0.91
C PRO A 56 15.33 -16.36 -0.84
N GLU A 57 15.31 -17.34 0.06
CA GLU A 57 14.17 -18.22 0.31
C GLU A 57 12.93 -17.49 0.88
N PHE A 58 13.13 -16.31 1.46
CA PHE A 58 12.04 -15.48 2.02
C PHE A 58 11.64 -14.30 1.14
N VAL A 59 12.18 -14.20 -0.08
CA VAL A 59 11.77 -13.13 -1.00
C VAL A 59 10.28 -13.27 -1.34
N PRO A 60 9.45 -12.25 -1.01
CA PRO A 60 8.01 -12.37 -1.16
C PRO A 60 7.59 -12.28 -2.64
N GLN A 61 6.43 -12.86 -2.96
CA GLN A 61 5.82 -12.75 -4.29
C GLN A 61 5.18 -11.37 -4.53
N VAL A 62 4.79 -10.68 -3.46
CA VAL A 62 4.20 -9.33 -3.51
C VAL A 62 4.52 -8.58 -2.22
N ILE A 63 4.70 -7.27 -2.33
CA ILE A 63 4.96 -6.37 -1.20
C ILE A 63 3.78 -5.42 -1.02
N LEU A 64 3.19 -5.40 0.16
CA LEU A 64 2.24 -4.37 0.56
C LEU A 64 3.02 -3.22 1.21
N VAL A 65 2.76 -2.00 0.77
CA VAL A 65 3.47 -0.79 1.23
C VAL A 65 2.46 0.14 1.89
N ASP A 66 2.72 0.58 3.12
CA ASP A 66 1.94 1.67 3.72
C ASP A 66 2.23 2.95 2.95
N GLY A 67 1.27 3.30 2.07
CA GLY A 67 1.36 4.44 1.18
C GLY A 67 0.78 4.18 -0.20
N ASN A 68 0.79 5.21 -1.03
CA ASN A 68 0.14 5.15 -2.34
C ASN A 68 1.02 4.50 -3.42
N GLY A 69 0.36 3.79 -4.35
CA GLY A 69 0.90 3.40 -5.64
C GLY A 69 0.66 4.46 -6.71
N ILE A 70 -0.02 4.10 -7.80
CA ILE A 70 -0.35 5.06 -8.88
C ILE A 70 -1.38 6.11 -8.47
N LEU A 71 -2.19 5.89 -7.43
CA LEU A 71 -3.14 6.88 -6.91
C LEU A 71 -2.37 8.00 -6.20
N HIS A 72 -1.78 8.86 -6.98
CA HIS A 72 -0.89 9.93 -6.56
C HIS A 72 -0.92 11.05 -7.61
N THR A 73 -0.73 12.31 -7.23
CA THR A 73 -0.79 13.46 -8.17
C THR A 73 0.16 13.36 -9.35
N ARG A 74 1.24 12.60 -9.23
CA ARG A 74 2.17 12.30 -10.33
C ARG A 74 1.96 10.92 -10.93
N GLY A 75 0.91 10.18 -10.52
CA GLY A 75 0.71 8.79 -10.93
C GLY A 75 1.82 7.83 -10.46
N PHE A 76 2.61 8.24 -9.45
CA PHE A 76 3.80 7.51 -9.02
C PHE A 76 4.09 7.78 -7.54
N GLY A 77 3.49 7.01 -6.64
CA GLY A 77 3.71 7.06 -5.19
C GLY A 77 4.82 6.13 -4.73
N ILE A 78 4.97 6.01 -3.40
CA ILE A 78 6.08 5.25 -2.79
C ILE A 78 6.06 3.76 -3.18
N ALA A 79 4.88 3.13 -3.25
CA ALA A 79 4.78 1.73 -3.65
C ALA A 79 5.20 1.51 -5.11
N SER A 80 4.88 2.44 -6.02
CA SER A 80 5.34 2.39 -7.41
C SER A 80 6.86 2.58 -7.48
N HIS A 81 7.39 3.53 -6.74
CA HIS A 81 8.82 3.82 -6.72
C HIS A 81 9.62 2.63 -6.18
N LEU A 82 9.22 2.09 -5.03
CA LEU A 82 9.85 0.90 -4.45
C LEU A 82 9.82 -0.28 -5.42
N GLY A 83 8.66 -0.59 -5.99
CA GLY A 83 8.49 -1.72 -6.89
C GLY A 83 9.41 -1.68 -8.11
N VAL A 84 9.59 -0.49 -8.70
CA VAL A 84 10.53 -0.29 -9.81
C VAL A 84 11.98 -0.52 -9.38
N LEU A 85 12.37 0.01 -8.21
CA LEU A 85 13.75 -0.10 -7.72
C LEU A 85 14.13 -1.53 -7.33
N VAL A 86 13.20 -2.27 -6.73
CA VAL A 86 13.47 -3.65 -6.29
C VAL A 86 13.02 -4.71 -7.30
N ASP A 87 12.36 -4.32 -8.38
CA ASP A 87 11.85 -5.20 -9.44
C ASP A 87 10.92 -6.33 -8.92
N LEU A 88 10.08 -6.03 -7.93
CA LEU A 88 9.08 -6.93 -7.35
C LEU A 88 7.67 -6.36 -7.47
N PRO A 89 6.63 -7.22 -7.51
CA PRO A 89 5.25 -6.76 -7.44
C PRO A 89 5.00 -5.98 -6.13
N THR A 90 4.40 -4.78 -6.26
CA THR A 90 4.06 -3.94 -5.10
C THR A 90 2.64 -3.43 -5.19
N ILE A 91 2.00 -3.32 -4.03
CA ILE A 91 0.66 -2.77 -3.83
C ILE A 91 0.77 -1.65 -2.80
N GLY A 92 0.24 -0.48 -3.13
CA GLY A 92 0.11 0.61 -2.18
C GLY A 92 -1.21 0.51 -1.42
N VAL A 93 -1.13 0.57 -0.10
CA VAL A 93 -2.29 0.62 0.79
C VAL A 93 -2.19 1.87 1.65
N ALA A 94 -3.13 2.79 1.50
CA ALA A 94 -3.14 4.04 2.24
C ALA A 94 -4.38 4.13 3.15
N LYS A 95 -4.21 4.76 4.31
CA LYS A 95 -5.28 4.97 5.30
C LYS A 95 -6.27 6.06 4.89
N THR A 96 -5.86 6.93 3.97
CA THR A 96 -6.67 8.05 3.47
C THR A 96 -6.47 8.22 1.97
N VAL A 97 -7.47 8.79 1.30
CA VAL A 97 -7.34 9.08 -0.12
C VAL A 97 -6.33 10.21 -0.37
N PHE A 98 -5.44 10.00 -1.31
CA PHE A 98 -4.64 11.09 -1.85
C PHE A 98 -5.47 11.80 -2.94
N ALA A 99 -5.95 13.00 -2.64
CA ALA A 99 -6.89 13.70 -3.52
C ALA A 99 -6.30 14.00 -4.89
N LEU A 100 -6.91 13.46 -5.93
CA LEU A 100 -6.65 13.77 -7.33
C LEU A 100 -7.76 14.69 -7.86
N LYS A 101 -7.67 15.98 -7.54
CA LYS A 101 -8.75 16.95 -7.84
C LYS A 101 -9.06 17.04 -9.32
N ASP A 102 -8.04 16.96 -10.18
CA ASP A 102 -8.18 16.99 -11.63
C ASP A 102 -8.89 15.75 -12.20
N GLU A 103 -8.96 14.69 -11.40
CA GLU A 103 -9.65 13.43 -11.71
C GLU A 103 -10.97 13.28 -10.93
N GLY A 104 -11.37 14.27 -10.13
CA GLY A 104 -12.58 14.23 -9.33
C GLY A 104 -12.53 13.27 -8.13
N ILE A 105 -11.37 12.67 -7.83
CA ILE A 105 -11.19 11.78 -6.70
C ILE A 105 -10.76 12.60 -5.50
N THR A 106 -11.71 12.85 -4.59
CA THR A 106 -11.50 13.63 -3.37
C THR A 106 -11.92 12.82 -2.14
N ASP A 107 -11.52 13.28 -0.96
CA ASP A 107 -11.92 12.66 0.31
C ASP A 107 -13.45 12.67 0.48
N ASP A 108 -14.11 13.78 0.14
CA ASP A 108 -15.57 13.90 0.21
C ASP A 108 -16.25 12.91 -0.75
N TYR A 109 -15.77 12.80 -1.99
CA TYR A 109 -16.29 11.83 -2.96
C TYR A 109 -16.17 10.40 -2.44
N VAL A 110 -15.02 10.04 -1.88
CA VAL A 110 -14.79 8.70 -1.34
C VAL A 110 -15.68 8.41 -0.15
N LYS A 111 -15.86 9.36 0.77
CA LYS A 111 -16.76 9.21 1.91
C LYS A 111 -18.23 9.06 1.52
N GLU A 112 -18.70 9.88 0.58
CA GLU A 112 -20.07 9.79 0.05
C GLU A 112 -20.30 8.39 -0.56
N LYS A 113 -19.41 7.95 -1.45
CA LYS A 113 -19.52 6.63 -2.09
C LYS A 113 -19.39 5.47 -1.13
N TYR A 114 -18.57 5.61 -0.09
CA TYR A 114 -18.43 4.62 0.96
C TYR A 114 -19.78 4.38 1.67
N HIS A 115 -20.43 5.44 2.12
CA HIS A 115 -21.72 5.33 2.84
C HIS A 115 -22.88 4.87 1.94
N GLU A 116 -22.80 5.12 0.63
CA GLU A 116 -23.82 4.66 -0.32
C GLU A 116 -23.69 3.17 -0.70
N ASN A 117 -22.47 2.63 -0.74
CA ASN A 117 -22.22 1.36 -1.43
C ASN A 117 -21.50 0.30 -0.59
N MET A 118 -20.99 0.61 0.60
CA MET A 118 -20.12 -0.29 1.35
C MET A 118 -20.68 -0.58 2.74
N PHE A 119 -21.29 -1.75 2.90
CA PHE A 119 -22.00 -2.14 4.11
C PHE A 119 -21.33 -3.30 4.85
N ASN A 120 -20.58 -4.16 4.13
CA ASN A 120 -20.00 -5.37 4.69
C ASN A 120 -18.48 -5.42 4.43
N PHE A 121 -17.78 -6.16 5.25
CA PHE A 121 -16.39 -6.51 5.01
C PHE A 121 -16.17 -6.98 3.55
N GLY A 122 -15.19 -6.45 2.90
CA GLY A 122 -14.80 -6.79 1.54
C GLY A 122 -15.58 -6.05 0.45
N ASP A 123 -16.58 -5.24 0.78
CA ASP A 123 -17.19 -4.33 -0.18
C ASP A 123 -16.14 -3.34 -0.68
N SER A 124 -16.19 -3.04 -1.96
CA SER A 124 -15.23 -2.15 -2.59
C SER A 124 -15.83 -1.43 -3.79
N PHE A 125 -15.31 -0.26 -4.12
CA PHE A 125 -15.62 0.41 -5.37
C PHE A 125 -14.36 0.95 -6.05
N ALA A 126 -14.38 0.95 -7.38
CA ALA A 126 -13.28 1.46 -8.18
C ALA A 126 -13.21 2.99 -8.10
N LEU A 127 -12.02 3.51 -7.91
CA LEU A 127 -11.72 4.94 -8.00
C LEU A 127 -11.36 5.24 -9.46
N VAL A 128 -12.37 5.66 -10.22
CA VAL A 128 -12.27 5.99 -11.64
C VAL A 128 -12.32 7.51 -11.77
N GLY A 129 -11.31 8.08 -12.40
CA GLY A 129 -11.22 9.52 -12.61
C GLY A 129 -11.99 10.00 -13.84
N TYR A 130 -12.04 11.31 -14.06
CA TYR A 130 -12.66 11.92 -15.24
C TYR A 130 -12.01 11.49 -16.56
N SER A 131 -10.78 11.02 -16.51
CA SER A 131 -10.06 10.46 -17.67
C SER A 131 -10.45 9.02 -18.00
N ASP A 132 -11.45 8.42 -17.34
CA ASP A 132 -11.81 7.01 -17.37
C ASP A 132 -10.70 6.05 -16.86
N LYS A 133 -9.64 6.60 -16.32
CA LYS A 133 -8.56 5.80 -15.72
C LYS A 133 -8.98 5.28 -14.35
N LYS A 134 -8.82 3.98 -14.15
CA LYS A 134 -8.93 3.35 -12.83
C LYS A 134 -7.63 3.59 -12.06
N TRP A 135 -7.71 4.34 -10.97
CA TRP A 135 -6.59 4.69 -10.12
C TRP A 135 -6.36 3.71 -8.95
N GLY A 136 -7.39 2.95 -8.60
CA GLY A 136 -7.36 1.99 -7.51
C GLY A 136 -8.76 1.66 -7.03
N TYR A 137 -8.83 1.24 -5.77
CA TYR A 137 -10.08 0.91 -5.10
C TYR A 137 -10.13 1.53 -3.69
N ALA A 138 -11.34 1.88 -3.27
CA ALA A 138 -11.67 2.00 -1.86
C ALA A 138 -12.18 0.65 -1.38
N LEU A 139 -11.67 0.13 -0.27
CA LEU A 139 -11.98 -1.18 0.29
C LEU A 139 -12.45 -1.04 1.74
N ARG A 140 -13.61 -1.62 2.08
CA ARG A 140 -14.04 -1.83 3.46
C ARG A 140 -13.29 -3.05 4.02
N SER A 141 -12.20 -2.78 4.72
CA SER A 141 -11.31 -3.81 5.24
C SER A 141 -11.79 -4.44 6.55
N THR A 142 -12.84 -3.89 7.16
CA THR A 142 -13.43 -4.38 8.41
C THR A 142 -14.82 -3.78 8.63
N ASP A 143 -15.65 -4.45 9.41
CA ASP A 143 -16.98 -3.95 9.81
C ASP A 143 -16.93 -2.99 11.01
N TYR A 144 -15.76 -2.82 11.64
CA TYR A 144 -15.61 -2.03 12.87
C TYR A 144 -15.26 -0.55 12.64
N TYR A 145 -14.93 -0.14 11.41
CA TYR A 145 -14.56 1.23 11.08
C TYR A 145 -15.39 1.75 9.90
N ASP A 146 -15.77 3.02 9.95
CA ASP A 146 -16.61 3.70 8.97
C ASP A 146 -15.82 4.47 7.92
N ASP A 147 -14.59 4.04 7.65
CA ASP A 147 -13.75 4.62 6.60
C ASP A 147 -12.98 3.52 5.88
N PRO A 148 -12.86 3.61 4.54
CA PRO A 148 -12.14 2.62 3.75
C PRO A 148 -10.62 2.77 3.86
N ILE A 149 -9.92 1.70 3.54
CA ILE A 149 -8.53 1.80 3.07
C ILE A 149 -8.50 1.99 1.56
N ILE A 150 -7.44 2.60 1.07
CA ILE A 150 -7.26 2.90 -0.34
C ILE A 150 -6.19 1.99 -0.92
N VAL A 151 -6.56 1.19 -1.90
CA VAL A 151 -5.68 0.21 -2.55
C VAL A 151 -5.35 0.70 -3.95
N SER A 152 -4.07 0.80 -4.27
CA SER A 152 -3.62 1.16 -5.61
C SER A 152 -2.42 0.34 -6.05
N ILE A 153 -2.31 0.07 -7.35
CA ILE A 153 -1.17 -0.68 -7.89
C ILE A 153 0.12 0.10 -7.71
N GLY A 154 1.18 -0.61 -7.31
CA GLY A 154 2.53 -0.08 -7.30
C GLY A 154 3.28 -0.49 -8.57
N HIS A 155 3.64 -1.77 -8.69
CA HIS A 155 4.43 -2.31 -9.79
C HIS A 155 4.04 -3.77 -10.08
N LYS A 156 4.05 -4.17 -11.34
CA LYS A 156 3.86 -5.57 -11.80
C LYS A 156 2.60 -6.29 -11.28
N VAL A 157 1.53 -5.56 -11.00
CA VAL A 157 0.27 -6.12 -10.51
C VAL A 157 -0.91 -5.42 -11.19
N SER A 158 -2.03 -6.12 -11.40
CA SER A 158 -3.27 -5.50 -11.88
C SER A 158 -4.06 -4.87 -10.73
N ASN A 159 -5.01 -3.97 -11.05
CA ASN A 159 -5.89 -3.38 -10.05
C ASN A 159 -6.73 -4.44 -9.32
N GLU A 160 -7.22 -5.43 -10.05
CA GLU A 160 -8.04 -6.52 -9.54
C GLU A 160 -7.23 -7.42 -8.61
N THR A 161 -6.02 -7.81 -9.02
CA THR A 161 -5.10 -8.60 -8.17
C THR A 161 -4.71 -7.83 -6.91
N ALA A 162 -4.43 -6.52 -7.03
CA ALA A 162 -4.11 -5.68 -5.88
C ALA A 162 -5.25 -5.64 -4.86
N LEU A 163 -6.50 -5.51 -5.32
CA LEU A 163 -7.68 -5.54 -4.46
C LEU A 163 -7.81 -6.89 -3.74
N GLU A 164 -7.79 -8.01 -4.48
CA GLU A 164 -8.01 -9.35 -3.92
C GLU A 164 -6.89 -9.74 -2.94
N VAL A 165 -5.63 -9.48 -3.28
CA VAL A 165 -4.51 -9.73 -2.36
C VAL A 165 -4.65 -8.90 -1.09
N THR A 166 -4.97 -7.62 -1.21
CA THR A 166 -5.15 -6.75 -0.03
C THR A 166 -6.31 -7.25 0.84
N LYS A 167 -7.44 -7.61 0.22
CA LYS A 167 -8.62 -8.12 0.92
C LYS A 167 -8.32 -9.40 1.70
N MET A 168 -7.57 -10.33 1.11
CA MET A 168 -7.13 -11.56 1.78
C MET A 168 -6.27 -11.29 3.02
N CYS A 169 -5.53 -10.19 3.03
CA CYS A 169 -4.67 -9.80 4.15
C CYS A 169 -5.40 -9.03 5.26
N CYS A 170 -6.70 -8.71 5.12
CA CYS A 170 -7.42 -7.87 6.07
C CYS A 170 -8.15 -8.70 7.13
N TYR A 171 -7.59 -8.76 8.33
CA TYR A 171 -8.28 -9.18 9.56
C TYR A 171 -8.70 -7.99 10.42
N TYR A 172 -8.01 -6.87 10.23
CA TYR A 172 -8.23 -5.58 10.87
C TYR A 172 -8.36 -4.49 9.81
N LYS A 173 -8.42 -3.22 10.23
CA LYS A 173 -8.47 -2.09 9.30
C LYS A 173 -7.27 -2.10 8.35
N GLU A 174 -6.08 -2.30 8.89
CA GLU A 174 -4.84 -2.41 8.11
C GLU A 174 -4.57 -3.87 7.75
N PRO A 175 -4.13 -4.17 6.53
CA PRO A 175 -3.72 -5.52 6.16
C PRO A 175 -2.66 -6.06 7.11
N GLU A 176 -2.75 -7.32 7.45
CA GLU A 176 -1.92 -7.96 8.48
C GLU A 176 -0.41 -7.76 8.26
N PRO A 177 0.16 -7.90 7.04
CA PRO A 177 1.58 -7.63 6.83
C PRO A 177 2.01 -6.18 7.14
N ILE A 178 1.14 -5.19 6.87
CA ILE A 178 1.43 -3.78 7.20
C ILE A 178 1.37 -3.59 8.71
N ARG A 179 0.30 -4.08 9.36
CA ARG A 179 0.12 -3.97 10.80
C ARG A 179 1.25 -4.62 11.60
N LEU A 180 1.81 -5.72 11.10
CA LEU A 180 2.91 -6.45 11.74
C LEU A 180 4.27 -5.76 11.54
N ALA A 181 4.39 -4.90 10.52
CA ALA A 181 5.61 -4.12 10.26
C ALA A 181 5.67 -2.80 11.05
N ASP A 182 4.52 -2.29 11.54
CA ASP A 182 4.39 -1.11 12.39
C ASP A 182 4.78 -1.43 13.85
#